data_0d9ae4eebdd40f033c02e508930e9633
#
_entry.id   0d9ae4eebdd40f033c02e508930e9633
#
_cell.length_a   1.000
_cell.length_b   1.000
_cell.length_c   1.000
_cell.angle_alpha   90.00
_cell.angle_beta   90.00
_cell.angle_gamma   90.00
#
_symmetry.space_group_name_H-M   'P 1'
#
loop_
_entity.id
_entity.type
_entity.pdbx_description
1 polymer ?
#
loop_
_entity_poly.entity_id
_entity_poly.type
_entity_poly.pdbx_seq_one_letter_code
_entity_poly.pdbx_strand_id
1 'polypeptide(L)'
;CLSFEQGTYNSFYFAEEVLSTFEYKQLIKVDDRATILNFMVGLNGYTLCSGIISRDLNGDDYVVVPYEANVENPNSMMEIGYITRKNTVLSEIGSTYIQTMKDYFSNK
;
A
#
# COMPACT_ATOMS: atom_id res chain seq x y z
N CYS A 1 -14.37 -4.55 -5.30
CA CYS A 1 -13.17 -3.80 -4.92
C CYS A 1 -13.45 -2.98 -3.66
N LEU A 2 -12.49 -2.94 -2.77
CA LEU A 2 -12.48 -2.12 -1.57
C LEU A 2 -11.41 -1.04 -1.76
N SER A 3 -11.76 0.20 -1.47
CA SER A 3 -10.91 1.35 -1.71
C SER A 3 -10.96 2.30 -0.54
N PHE A 4 -9.88 3.05 -0.31
CA PHE A 4 -9.88 4.14 0.66
C PHE A 4 -10.62 5.35 0.12
N GLU A 5 -11.36 6.03 0.99
CA GLU A 5 -11.90 7.33 0.68
C GLU A 5 -10.76 8.35 0.69
N GLN A 6 -10.42 8.84 -0.50
CA GLN A 6 -9.40 9.87 -0.66
C GLN A 6 -10.01 11.25 -0.33
N GLY A 7 -9.31 12.02 0.49
CA GLY A 7 -9.71 13.40 0.75
C GLY A 7 -9.72 14.25 -0.54
N THR A 8 -10.68 15.16 -0.65
CA THR A 8 -10.92 16.00 -1.85
C THR A 8 -9.72 16.87 -2.25
N TYR A 9 -8.78 17.08 -1.32
CA TYR A 9 -7.60 17.95 -1.50
C TYR A 9 -6.28 17.19 -1.59
N ASN A 10 -6.31 15.86 -1.55
CA ASN A 10 -5.08 15.07 -1.68
C ASN A 10 -4.64 15.07 -3.14
N SER A 11 -3.40 15.49 -3.37
CA SER A 11 -2.79 15.29 -4.67
C SER A 11 -2.55 13.81 -4.92
N PHE A 12 -2.44 13.42 -6.19
CA PHE A 12 -2.11 12.04 -6.60
C PHE A 12 -0.88 11.47 -5.86
N TYR A 13 0.10 12.30 -5.53
CA TYR A 13 1.33 11.90 -4.82
C TYR A 13 1.12 11.50 -3.35
N PHE A 14 -0.01 11.86 -2.78
CA PHE A 14 -0.38 11.52 -1.40
C PHE A 14 -1.53 10.51 -1.33
N ALA A 15 -1.96 9.99 -2.48
CA ALA A 15 -2.97 8.96 -2.52
C ALA A 15 -2.37 7.63 -2.01
N GLU A 16 -3.10 6.94 -1.16
CA GLU A 16 -2.71 5.59 -0.74
C GLU A 16 -2.87 4.56 -1.86
N GLU A 17 -3.65 4.87 -2.87
CA GLU A 17 -3.89 4.04 -4.03
C GLU A 17 -3.19 4.61 -5.25
N VAL A 18 -2.35 3.79 -5.87
CA VAL A 18 -1.59 4.14 -7.08
C VAL A 18 -2.47 4.13 -8.33
N LEU A 19 -3.51 3.31 -8.31
CA LEU A 19 -4.44 3.14 -9.43
C LEU A 19 -5.81 3.71 -9.10
N SER A 20 -6.40 4.39 -10.07
CA SER A 20 -7.79 4.86 -9.94
C SER A 20 -8.75 3.68 -9.88
N THR A 21 -9.59 3.66 -8.86
CA THR A 21 -10.66 2.65 -8.69
C THR A 21 -12.03 3.18 -9.12
N PHE A 22 -12.10 4.38 -9.66
CA PHE A 22 -13.38 5.03 -10.01
C PHE A 22 -14.18 4.29 -11.09
N GLU A 23 -13.54 3.48 -11.90
CA GLU A 23 -14.17 2.74 -13.00
C GLU A 23 -14.70 1.37 -12.59
N TYR A 24 -14.49 0.94 -11.34
CA TYR A 24 -15.00 -0.35 -10.89
C TYR A 24 -16.51 -0.32 -10.67
N LYS A 25 -17.22 -1.28 -11.25
CA LYS A 25 -18.68 -1.38 -11.16
C LYS A 25 -19.17 -1.65 -9.73
N GLN A 26 -18.36 -2.33 -8.93
CA GLN A 26 -18.65 -2.68 -7.55
C GLN A 26 -17.52 -2.18 -6.68
N LEU A 27 -17.73 -1.05 -6.03
CA LEU A 27 -16.77 -0.36 -5.19
C LEU A 27 -17.38 -0.05 -3.84
N ILE A 28 -16.68 -0.41 -2.77
CA ILE A 28 -16.98 0.02 -1.40
C ILE A 28 -15.83 0.91 -0.94
N LYS A 29 -16.13 2.13 -0.56
CA LYS A 29 -15.18 3.06 0.01
C LYS A 29 -15.23 2.99 1.53
N VAL A 30 -14.07 2.97 2.14
CA VAL A 30 -13.89 2.95 3.60
C VAL A 30 -12.80 3.94 3.99
N ASP A 31 -12.82 4.36 5.23
CA ASP A 31 -11.93 5.38 5.79
C ASP A 31 -10.86 4.80 6.73
N ASP A 32 -10.89 3.49 6.99
CA ASP A 32 -9.88 2.83 7.83
C ASP A 32 -9.47 1.44 7.32
N ARG A 33 -8.23 1.03 7.67
CA ARG A 33 -7.65 -0.24 7.22
C ARG A 33 -8.30 -1.46 7.84
N ALA A 34 -8.70 -1.39 9.09
CA ALA A 34 -9.29 -2.54 9.76
C ALA A 34 -10.62 -2.91 9.12
N THR A 35 -11.41 -1.91 8.74
CA THR A 35 -12.65 -2.11 8.00
C THR A 35 -12.41 -2.72 6.61
N ILE A 36 -11.37 -2.29 5.87
CA ILE A 36 -10.99 -2.94 4.60
C ILE A 36 -10.69 -4.42 4.81
N LEU A 37 -9.85 -4.74 5.78
CA LEU A 37 -9.43 -6.11 6.05
C LEU A 37 -10.64 -7.00 6.40
N ASN A 38 -11.49 -6.53 7.30
CA ASN A 38 -12.70 -7.26 7.69
C ASN A 38 -13.67 -7.48 6.53
N PHE A 39 -13.84 -6.48 5.68
CA PHE A 39 -14.72 -6.60 4.51
C PHE A 39 -14.13 -7.49 3.42
N MET A 40 -12.79 -7.52 3.27
CA MET A 40 -12.17 -8.45 2.33
C MET A 40 -12.54 -9.90 2.69
N VAL A 41 -12.42 -10.26 3.97
CA VAL A 41 -12.80 -11.60 4.44
C VAL A 41 -14.31 -11.81 4.35
N GLY A 42 -15.10 -10.90 4.94
CA GLY A 42 -16.56 -11.07 5.05
C GLY A 42 -17.31 -11.04 3.72
N LEU A 43 -16.79 -10.34 2.71
CA LEU A 43 -17.43 -10.19 1.40
C LEU A 43 -16.65 -10.90 0.28
N ASN A 44 -15.60 -11.64 0.61
CA ASN A 44 -14.68 -12.21 -0.38
C ASN A 44 -14.20 -11.14 -1.38
N GLY A 45 -13.81 -10.01 -0.84
CA GLY A 45 -13.42 -8.83 -1.61
C GLY A 45 -11.92 -8.76 -1.88
N TYR A 46 -11.51 -7.74 -2.61
CA TYR A 46 -10.10 -7.45 -2.85
C TYR A 46 -9.84 -5.93 -2.76
N THR A 47 -8.60 -5.57 -2.51
CA THR A 47 -8.10 -4.20 -2.58
C THR A 47 -6.79 -4.16 -3.36
N LEU A 48 -6.46 -3.01 -3.92
CA LEU A 48 -5.15 -2.78 -4.55
C LEU A 48 -4.17 -2.30 -3.48
N CYS A 49 -2.99 -2.87 -3.43
CA CYS A 49 -1.98 -2.52 -2.45
C CYS A 49 -0.56 -2.72 -3.01
N SER A 50 0.44 -2.37 -2.24
CA SER A 50 1.85 -2.60 -2.58
C SER A 50 2.26 -4.08 -2.66
N GLY A 51 1.38 -5.00 -2.28
CA GLY A 51 1.69 -6.43 -2.16
C GLY A 51 2.49 -6.80 -0.93
N ILE A 52 2.79 -5.86 -0.04
CA ILE A 52 3.53 -6.09 1.19
C ILE A 52 2.54 -6.37 2.30
N ILE A 53 2.32 -7.64 2.58
CA ILE A 53 1.45 -8.10 3.67
C ILE A 53 2.26 -9.00 4.59
N SER A 54 2.29 -8.65 5.88
CA SER A 54 2.89 -9.48 6.91
C SER A 54 1.92 -10.56 7.36
N ARG A 55 2.29 -11.83 7.21
CA ARG A 55 1.49 -12.95 7.73
C ARG A 55 1.42 -12.95 9.23
N ASP A 56 2.50 -12.55 9.91
CA ASP A 56 2.56 -12.48 11.38
C ASP A 56 1.53 -11.51 11.96
N LEU A 57 1.20 -10.44 11.21
CA LEU A 57 0.24 -9.43 11.66
C LEU A 57 -1.19 -9.68 11.15
N ASN A 58 -1.34 -10.28 9.99
CA ASN A 58 -2.64 -10.38 9.31
C ASN A 58 -3.17 -11.83 9.21
N GLY A 59 -2.39 -12.82 9.63
CA GLY A 59 -2.75 -14.22 9.49
C GLY A 59 -2.71 -14.73 8.05
N ASP A 60 -3.32 -15.90 7.83
CA ASP A 60 -3.33 -16.60 6.56
C ASP A 60 -4.62 -16.36 5.73
N ASP A 61 -5.49 -15.46 6.19
CA ASP A 61 -6.78 -15.17 5.54
C ASP A 61 -6.63 -14.35 4.25
N TYR A 62 -5.43 -13.85 3.96
CA TYR A 62 -5.16 -12.97 2.83
C TYR A 62 -4.11 -13.56 1.91
N VAL A 63 -4.35 -13.41 0.61
CA VAL A 63 -3.40 -13.80 -0.43
C VAL A 63 -3.07 -12.58 -1.29
N VAL A 64 -1.79 -12.45 -1.64
CA VAL A 64 -1.31 -11.44 -2.58
C VAL A 64 -1.33 -12.05 -3.98
N VAL A 65 -2.08 -11.42 -4.87
CA VAL A 65 -2.12 -11.78 -6.29
C VAL A 65 -1.38 -10.70 -7.07
N PRO A 66 -0.30 -11.05 -7.80
CA PRO A 66 0.39 -10.09 -8.65
C PRO A 66 -0.59 -9.45 -9.64
N TYR A 67 -0.55 -8.14 -9.74
CA TYR A 67 -1.34 -7.37 -10.69
C TYR A 67 -0.41 -6.81 -11.77
N GLU A 68 -0.55 -7.33 -12.98
CA GLU A 68 0.12 -6.78 -14.14
C GLU A 68 -0.70 -5.61 -14.68
N ALA A 69 -0.35 -4.41 -14.26
CA ALA A 69 -0.89 -3.22 -14.90
C ALA A 69 -0.39 -3.15 -16.35
N ASN A 70 -1.25 -2.72 -17.27
CA ASN A 70 -0.85 -2.47 -18.66
C ASN A 70 0.42 -1.62 -18.68
N VAL A 71 1.43 -2.09 -19.41
CA VAL A 71 2.78 -1.49 -19.53
C VAL A 71 2.74 -0.02 -20.00
N GLU A 72 1.62 0.43 -20.52
CA GLU A 72 1.40 1.80 -21.01
C GLU A 72 1.11 2.81 -19.89
N ASN A 73 0.88 2.36 -18.65
CA ASN A 73 0.65 3.29 -17.55
C ASN A 73 1.89 3.37 -16.65
N PRO A 74 2.71 4.43 -16.76
CA PRO A 74 3.91 4.62 -15.92
C PRO A 74 3.60 4.71 -14.43
N ASN A 75 2.35 4.92 -14.05
CA ASN A 75 1.90 5.02 -12.66
C ASN A 75 1.56 3.65 -12.02
N SER A 76 1.84 2.55 -12.70
CA SER A 76 1.60 1.20 -12.18
C SER A 76 2.66 0.72 -11.18
N MET A 77 3.77 1.44 -11.05
CA MET A 77 4.86 1.14 -10.12
C MET A 77 4.73 2.02 -8.88
N MET A 78 4.68 1.39 -7.72
CA MET A 78 4.71 2.09 -6.43
C MET A 78 6.16 2.20 -5.95
N GLU A 79 6.68 3.43 -5.85
CA GLU A 79 7.96 3.69 -5.21
C GLU A 79 7.78 3.77 -3.70
N ILE A 80 8.51 2.93 -2.97
CA ILE A 80 8.50 2.92 -1.51
C ILE A 80 9.86 3.42 -1.02
N GLY A 81 9.83 4.46 -0.20
CA GLY A 81 11.02 5.09 0.30
C GLY A 81 10.85 5.70 1.69
N TYR A 82 11.82 6.48 2.11
CA TYR A 82 11.77 7.22 3.37
C TYR A 82 12.15 8.67 3.15
N ILE A 83 11.64 9.54 3.99
CA ILE A 83 11.91 10.98 3.97
C ILE A 83 12.63 11.38 5.26
N THR A 84 13.72 12.12 5.13
CA THR A 84 14.43 12.73 6.25
C THR A 84 14.53 14.23 6.07
N ARG A 85 14.66 14.96 7.18
CA ARG A 85 15.00 16.40 7.09
C ARG A 85 16.39 16.56 6.50
N LYS A 86 16.54 17.51 5.60
CA LYS A 86 17.85 17.86 5.02
C LYS A 86 18.86 18.17 6.12
N ASN A 87 20.07 17.64 5.98
CA ASN A 87 21.18 17.82 6.94
C ASN A 87 20.93 17.25 8.36
N THR A 88 20.00 16.31 8.51
CA THR A 88 19.82 15.61 9.78
C THR A 88 20.74 14.41 9.85
N VAL A 89 21.50 14.33 10.94
CA VAL A 89 22.22 13.10 11.29
C VAL A 89 21.23 12.14 11.93
N LEU A 90 21.07 10.97 11.34
CA LEU A 90 20.20 9.93 11.90
C LEU A 90 20.80 9.38 13.20
N SER A 91 19.95 9.09 14.17
CA SER A 91 20.36 8.32 15.34
C SER A 91 20.76 6.90 14.94
N GLU A 92 21.47 6.19 15.81
CA GLU A 92 21.84 4.80 15.58
C GLU A 92 20.61 3.91 15.33
N ILE A 93 19.56 4.07 16.13
CA ILE A 93 18.29 3.38 15.95
C ILE A 93 17.65 3.72 14.59
N GLY A 94 17.64 4.99 14.22
CA GLY A 94 17.10 5.43 12.93
C GLY A 94 17.86 4.83 11.74
N SER A 95 19.18 4.78 11.84
CA SER A 95 20.03 4.17 10.81
C SER A 95 19.81 2.66 10.70
N THR A 96 19.72 1.97 11.85
CA THR A 96 19.42 0.55 11.90
C THR A 96 18.06 0.23 11.30
N TYR A 97 17.03 1.01 11.64
CA TYR A 97 15.68 0.83 11.09
C TYR A 97 15.67 0.96 9.56
N ILE A 98 16.31 2.00 9.03
CA ILE A 98 16.39 2.21 7.57
C ILE A 98 17.16 1.06 6.90
N GLN A 99 18.25 0.60 7.50
CA GLN A 99 19.03 -0.51 6.95
C GLN A 99 18.22 -1.80 6.93
N THR A 100 17.55 -2.12 8.03
CA THR A 100 16.65 -3.29 8.11
C THR A 100 15.56 -3.25 7.05
N MET A 101 14.98 -2.06 6.82
CA MET A 101 13.99 -1.85 5.78
C MET A 101 14.57 -2.12 4.38
N LYS A 102 15.76 -1.58 4.08
CA LYS A 102 16.43 -1.81 2.80
C LYS A 102 16.73 -3.28 2.57
N ASP A 103 17.24 -3.96 3.59
CA ASP A 103 17.56 -5.38 3.51
C ASP A 103 16.31 -6.23 3.26
N TYR A 104 15.20 -5.88 3.91
CA TYR A 104 13.92 -6.55 3.68
C TYR A 104 13.42 -6.43 2.23
N PHE A 105 13.53 -5.26 1.63
CA PHE A 105 13.09 -5.05 0.24
C PHE A 105 14.09 -5.60 -0.79
N SER A 106 15.37 -5.64 -0.48
CA SER A 106 16.38 -6.18 -1.40
C SER A 106 16.34 -7.70 -1.51
N ASN A 107 15.77 -8.38 -0.53
CA ASN A 107 15.66 -9.85 -0.49
C ASN A 107 14.32 -10.39 -1.02
N LYS A 108 13.50 -9.51 -1.56
CA LYS A 108 12.25 -9.86 -2.25
C LYS A 108 12.42 -9.77 -3.76
#